data_02e3f3a3e0137001a8f1a60b55cb995d
#
_entry.id   02e3f3a3e0137001a8f1a60b55cb995d
#
_cell.length_a   1.000
_cell.length_b   1.000
_cell.length_c   1.000
_cell.angle_alpha   90.00
_cell.angle_beta   90.00
_cell.angle_gamma   90.00
#
_symmetry.space_group_name_H-M   'P 1'
#
loop_
_entity.id
_entity.type
_entity.pdbx_description
1 polymer ?
#
loop_
_entity_poly.entity_id
_entity_poly.type
_entity_poly.pdbx_seq_one_letter_code
_entity_poly.pdbx_strand_id
1 'polypeptide(L)'
;ISFKDKTLKLIDKQNKVISEKFDIIINATYSNSNEILKIFKKEEQLIKYNHQVTEVVVVKSNIKFPPITIMDGPFITLLPYQGIKNQFLLYDVENSILSKNSTSLLAFKNKTNFKVMKKKLSKYINFVNKMTYIKSLYGQRPVPITDKYADRSTKIVQAKFKNIKIFTFREGKYISAPYIADKFVRDLCKKKIINKVKH
;
A
#
# COMPACT_ATOMS: atom_id res chain seq x y z
N ILE A 1 -16.24 -0.55 -12.05
CA ILE A 1 -16.99 0.56 -11.40
C ILE A 1 -17.43 1.51 -12.49
N SER A 2 -18.70 1.89 -12.52
CA SER A 2 -19.23 2.95 -13.39
C SER A 2 -20.21 3.83 -12.62
N PHE A 3 -20.44 5.04 -13.11
CA PHE A 3 -21.35 5.99 -12.48
C PHE A 3 -22.33 6.57 -13.50
N LYS A 4 -23.63 6.38 -13.27
CA LYS A 4 -24.71 6.97 -14.07
C LYS A 4 -25.86 7.41 -13.16
N ASP A 5 -26.40 8.59 -13.41
CA ASP A 5 -27.60 9.13 -12.73
C ASP A 5 -27.57 9.07 -11.18
N LYS A 6 -26.45 9.51 -10.58
CA LYS A 6 -26.18 9.47 -9.13
C LYS A 6 -26.06 8.06 -8.54
N THR A 7 -26.08 7.03 -9.39
CA THR A 7 -25.98 5.64 -8.96
C THR A 7 -24.58 5.10 -9.28
N LEU A 8 -23.91 4.58 -8.27
CA LEU A 8 -22.65 3.89 -8.43
C LEU A 8 -22.94 2.42 -8.73
N LYS A 9 -22.47 1.94 -9.88
CA LYS A 9 -22.50 0.52 -10.23
C LYS A 9 -21.18 -0.12 -9.86
N LEU A 10 -21.24 -1.07 -8.97
CA LEU A 10 -20.11 -1.89 -8.55
C LEU A 10 -20.30 -3.29 -9.15
N ILE A 11 -19.24 -3.87 -9.64
CA ILE A 11 -19.24 -5.26 -10.11
C ILE A 11 -18.27 -6.02 -9.20
N ASP A 12 -18.77 -7.02 -8.50
CA ASP A 12 -17.95 -7.87 -7.65
C ASP A 12 -17.18 -8.94 -8.46
N LYS A 13 -16.41 -9.77 -7.76
CA LYS A 13 -15.63 -10.84 -8.41
C LYS A 13 -16.50 -11.95 -9.03
N GLN A 14 -17.75 -12.03 -8.64
CA GLN A 14 -18.74 -12.97 -9.17
C GLN A 14 -19.60 -12.36 -10.30
N ASN A 15 -19.21 -11.19 -10.82
CA ASN A 15 -19.94 -10.39 -11.81
C ASN A 15 -21.34 -9.93 -11.36
N LYS A 16 -21.63 -9.94 -10.06
CA LYS A 16 -22.85 -9.38 -9.51
C LYS A 16 -22.78 -7.86 -9.55
N VAL A 17 -23.79 -7.24 -10.12
CA VAL A 17 -23.91 -5.79 -10.18
C VAL A 17 -24.66 -5.28 -8.95
N ILE A 18 -24.01 -4.42 -8.19
CA ILE A 18 -24.62 -3.67 -7.08
C ILE A 18 -24.80 -2.23 -7.55
N SER A 19 -26.01 -1.72 -7.44
CA SER A 19 -26.35 -0.34 -7.84
C SER A 19 -26.91 0.41 -6.63
N GLU A 20 -26.14 1.37 -6.11
CA GLU A 20 -26.52 2.11 -4.91
C GLU A 20 -26.26 3.61 -5.05
N LYS A 21 -26.98 4.41 -4.26
CA LYS A 21 -26.80 5.85 -4.16
C LYS A 21 -25.97 6.14 -2.91
N PHE A 22 -24.99 7.04 -3.06
CA PHE A 22 -24.11 7.45 -1.98
C PHE A 22 -24.01 8.96 -1.92
N ASP A 23 -24.00 9.53 -0.72
CA ASP A 23 -23.69 10.93 -0.47
C ASP A 23 -22.19 11.18 -0.32
N ILE A 24 -21.47 10.15 0.15
CA ILE A 24 -20.04 10.20 0.41
C ILE A 24 -19.37 8.97 -0.18
N ILE A 25 -18.27 9.17 -0.86
CA ILE A 25 -17.38 8.11 -1.35
C ILE A 25 -16.00 8.31 -0.74
N ILE A 26 -15.46 7.26 -0.16
CA ILE A 26 -14.10 7.20 0.36
C ILE A 26 -13.24 6.38 -0.59
N ASN A 27 -12.30 7.04 -1.24
CA ASN A 27 -11.32 6.42 -2.11
C ASN A 27 -10.04 6.13 -1.31
N ALA A 28 -9.92 4.90 -0.82
CA ALA A 28 -8.76 4.39 -0.10
C ALA A 28 -8.07 3.26 -0.89
N THR A 29 -8.03 3.37 -2.22
CA THR A 29 -7.57 2.30 -3.13
C THR A 29 -6.06 2.33 -3.39
N TYR A 30 -5.30 3.13 -2.67
CA TYR A 30 -3.84 3.22 -2.69
C TYR A 30 -3.29 3.44 -4.11
N SER A 31 -2.66 2.42 -4.72
CA SER A 31 -2.09 2.51 -6.07
C SER A 31 -3.11 2.79 -7.17
N ASN A 32 -4.39 2.52 -6.92
CA ASN A 32 -5.48 2.72 -7.87
C ASN A 32 -6.28 4.00 -7.62
N SER A 33 -5.81 4.90 -6.74
CA SER A 33 -6.54 6.11 -6.37
C SER A 33 -6.84 7.02 -7.57
N ASN A 34 -5.92 7.11 -8.53
CA ASN A 34 -6.12 7.87 -9.76
C ASN A 34 -7.21 7.28 -10.65
N GLU A 35 -7.32 5.96 -10.72
CA GLU A 35 -8.35 5.30 -11.55
C GLU A 35 -9.76 5.62 -11.03
N ILE A 36 -9.93 5.67 -9.72
CA ILE A 36 -11.20 6.08 -9.12
C ILE A 36 -11.50 7.56 -9.44
N LEU A 37 -10.52 8.45 -9.34
CA LEU A 37 -10.69 9.87 -9.66
C LEU A 37 -11.09 10.08 -11.12
N LYS A 38 -10.51 9.34 -12.06
CA LYS A 38 -10.90 9.39 -13.48
C LYS A 38 -12.35 9.02 -13.72
N ILE A 39 -12.89 8.01 -13.01
CA ILE A 39 -14.30 7.62 -13.09
C ILE A 39 -15.22 8.81 -12.76
N PHE A 40 -14.79 9.66 -11.81
CA PHE A 40 -15.52 10.85 -11.40
C PHE A 40 -15.09 12.11 -12.15
N LYS A 41 -14.34 12.00 -13.26
CA LYS A 41 -13.84 13.13 -14.07
C LYS A 41 -13.12 14.18 -13.23
N LYS A 42 -12.21 13.72 -12.38
CA LYS A 42 -11.40 14.55 -11.47
C LYS A 42 -9.91 14.52 -11.87
N GLU A 43 -9.66 14.72 -13.16
CA GLU A 43 -8.33 14.73 -13.75
C GLU A 43 -7.42 15.79 -13.13
N GLU A 44 -7.96 16.92 -12.69
CA GLU A 44 -7.23 17.99 -12.00
C GLU A 44 -6.64 17.57 -10.65
N GLN A 45 -7.14 16.47 -10.10
CA GLN A 45 -6.67 15.92 -8.83
C GLN A 45 -5.76 14.70 -8.99
N LEU A 46 -5.44 14.30 -10.22
CA LEU A 46 -4.53 13.19 -10.45
C LEU A 46 -3.11 13.53 -9.98
N ILE A 47 -2.46 12.55 -9.38
CA ILE A 47 -1.05 12.65 -9.01
C ILE A 47 -0.22 11.84 -10.00
N LYS A 48 0.89 12.40 -10.44
CA LYS A 48 1.88 11.65 -11.19
C LYS A 48 2.67 10.76 -10.24
N TYR A 49 2.58 9.46 -10.43
CA TYR A 49 3.29 8.45 -9.65
C TYR A 49 4.33 7.72 -10.48
N ASN A 50 5.46 7.44 -9.86
CA ASN A 50 6.33 6.33 -10.26
C ASN A 50 5.81 5.07 -9.55
N HIS A 51 5.31 4.12 -10.33
CA HIS A 51 4.86 2.84 -9.79
C HIS A 51 6.05 1.91 -9.64
N GLN A 52 6.43 1.64 -8.40
CA GLN A 52 7.50 0.70 -8.08
C GLN A 52 6.91 -0.69 -7.82
N VAL A 53 7.53 -1.71 -8.42
CA VAL A 53 7.29 -3.09 -8.01
C VAL A 53 8.31 -3.46 -6.95
N THR A 54 7.82 -3.86 -5.79
CA THR A 54 8.64 -4.23 -4.65
C THR A 54 8.45 -5.69 -4.28
N GLU A 55 9.49 -6.28 -3.71
CA GLU A 55 9.54 -7.66 -3.26
C GLU A 55 9.70 -7.73 -1.74
N VAL A 56 9.00 -8.66 -1.11
CA VAL A 56 9.30 -9.16 0.23
C VAL A 56 9.57 -10.65 0.10
N VAL A 57 10.76 -11.08 0.47
CA VAL A 57 11.17 -12.48 0.33
C VAL A 57 10.74 -13.28 1.55
N VAL A 58 10.11 -14.42 1.34
CA VAL A 58 9.85 -15.41 2.38
C VAL A 58 11.01 -16.39 2.41
N VAL A 59 11.65 -16.49 3.57
CA VAL A 59 12.78 -17.38 3.83
C VAL A 59 12.46 -18.39 4.92
N LYS A 60 13.12 -19.55 4.90
CA LYS A 60 13.07 -20.55 5.98
C LYS A 60 14.36 -20.51 6.79
N SER A 61 14.23 -20.59 8.11
CA SER A 61 15.34 -20.77 9.06
C SER A 61 14.94 -21.73 10.16
N ASN A 62 15.84 -22.61 10.54
CA ASN A 62 15.65 -23.48 11.72
C ASN A 62 16.13 -22.80 13.01
N ILE A 63 16.81 -21.65 12.89
CA ILE A 63 17.25 -20.84 14.02
C ILE A 63 16.12 -19.90 14.41
N LYS A 64 15.73 -19.89 15.68
CA LYS A 64 14.79 -18.92 16.25
C LYS A 64 15.55 -17.64 16.61
N PHE A 65 14.98 -16.51 16.24
CA PHE A 65 15.50 -15.18 16.56
C PHE A 65 14.35 -14.17 16.68
N PRO A 66 14.55 -13.08 17.40
CA PRO A 66 13.59 -12.00 17.48
C PRO A 66 13.49 -11.25 16.14
N PRO A 67 12.47 -10.38 15.94
CA PRO A 67 12.46 -9.42 14.83
C PRO A 67 13.76 -8.62 14.82
N ILE A 68 14.38 -8.50 13.65
CA ILE A 68 15.65 -7.79 13.48
C ILE A 68 15.46 -6.72 12.41
N THR A 69 15.85 -5.47 12.71
CA THR A 69 16.01 -4.40 11.73
C THR A 69 17.37 -3.75 11.93
N ILE A 70 18.15 -3.73 10.88
CA ILE A 70 19.48 -3.08 10.85
C ILE A 70 19.28 -1.74 10.13
N MET A 71 19.60 -0.64 10.81
CA MET A 71 19.38 0.73 10.35
C MET A 71 20.68 1.46 10.01
N ASP A 72 21.72 0.74 9.69
CA ASP A 72 22.97 1.28 9.20
C ASP A 72 22.86 1.55 7.69
N GLY A 73 22.57 2.82 7.35
CA GLY A 73 22.22 3.24 6.00
C GLY A 73 20.81 2.76 5.55
N PRO A 74 20.61 2.37 4.29
CA PRO A 74 19.35 1.79 3.83
C PRO A 74 19.05 0.51 4.59
N PHE A 75 17.98 0.55 5.40
CA PHE A 75 17.69 -0.53 6.34
C PHE A 75 17.33 -1.87 5.68
N ILE A 76 17.68 -2.94 6.38
CA ILE A 76 17.28 -4.30 6.04
C ILE A 76 16.59 -4.94 7.24
N THR A 77 15.53 -5.67 7.00
CA THR A 77 14.64 -6.20 8.04
C THR A 77 14.41 -7.69 7.84
N LEU A 78 14.44 -8.44 8.95
CA LEU A 78 14.10 -9.84 9.02
C LEU A 78 13.06 -10.04 10.13
N LEU A 79 11.83 -10.34 9.74
CA LEU A 79 10.70 -10.46 10.66
C LEU A 79 10.11 -11.86 10.62
N PRO A 80 9.63 -12.41 11.77
CA PRO A 80 8.84 -13.65 11.76
C PRO A 80 7.61 -13.50 10.82
N TYR A 81 7.38 -14.51 10.00
CA TYR A 81 6.16 -14.56 9.20
C TYR A 81 5.04 -15.10 10.09
N GLN A 82 4.18 -14.18 10.56
CA GLN A 82 3.17 -14.48 11.57
C GLN A 82 2.30 -15.68 11.18
N GLY A 83 2.12 -16.60 12.13
CA GLY A 83 1.32 -17.81 11.96
C GLY A 83 2.04 -18.96 11.23
N ILE A 84 3.25 -18.76 10.72
CA ILE A 84 3.97 -19.81 9.99
C ILE A 84 5.31 -20.12 10.64
N LYS A 85 5.42 -21.33 11.20
CA LYS A 85 6.63 -21.79 11.91
C LYS A 85 7.85 -21.80 10.99
N ASN A 86 8.98 -21.32 11.52
CA ASN A 86 10.29 -21.32 10.85
C ASN A 86 10.32 -20.51 9.53
N GLN A 87 9.34 -19.65 9.27
CA GLN A 87 9.36 -18.75 8.13
C GLN A 87 9.50 -17.29 8.56
N PHE A 88 10.20 -16.52 7.75
CA PHE A 88 10.52 -15.13 8.02
C PHE A 88 10.39 -14.32 6.74
N LEU A 89 10.10 -13.03 6.93
CA LEU A 89 10.02 -12.02 5.86
C LEU A 89 11.34 -11.26 5.84
N LEU A 90 12.05 -11.34 4.72
CA LEU A 90 13.24 -10.55 4.45
C LEU A 90 12.88 -9.40 3.52
N TYR A 91 13.16 -8.18 3.95
CA TYR A 91 12.95 -6.96 3.20
C TYR A 91 14.16 -6.05 3.32
N ASP A 92 14.62 -5.53 2.20
CA ASP A 92 15.70 -4.55 2.09
C ASP A 92 15.16 -3.33 1.34
N VAL A 93 15.21 -2.18 1.96
CA VAL A 93 14.66 -0.93 1.39
C VAL A 93 15.19 -0.62 -0.02
N GLU A 94 16.42 -0.97 -0.28
CA GLU A 94 17.09 -0.68 -1.54
C GLU A 94 16.91 -1.82 -2.56
N ASN A 95 17.22 -3.05 -2.15
CA ASN A 95 17.24 -4.20 -3.04
C ASN A 95 15.87 -4.87 -3.22
N SER A 96 14.84 -4.45 -2.47
CA SER A 96 13.47 -4.90 -2.66
C SER A 96 12.80 -4.29 -3.89
N ILE A 97 13.36 -3.23 -4.48
CA ILE A 97 12.79 -2.56 -5.64
C ILE A 97 13.20 -3.33 -6.90
N LEU A 98 12.24 -4.05 -7.50
CA LEU A 98 12.45 -4.79 -8.75
C LEU A 98 12.27 -3.92 -9.99
N SER A 99 11.45 -2.87 -9.90
CA SER A 99 11.24 -1.88 -10.94
C SER A 99 10.77 -0.56 -10.36
N LYS A 100 11.18 0.54 -10.99
CA LYS A 100 10.77 1.90 -10.60
C LYS A 100 9.61 2.46 -11.42
N ASN A 101 9.25 1.83 -12.54
CA ASN A 101 8.27 2.36 -13.49
C ASN A 101 7.41 1.24 -14.10
N SER A 102 6.83 0.36 -13.27
CA SER A 102 5.97 -0.71 -13.77
C SER A 102 4.68 -0.83 -12.97
N THR A 103 3.58 -0.98 -13.67
CA THR A 103 2.26 -1.27 -13.09
C THR A 103 1.92 -2.77 -13.12
N SER A 104 2.72 -3.59 -13.81
CA SER A 104 2.47 -5.02 -13.95
C SER A 104 3.24 -5.82 -12.91
N LEU A 105 2.54 -6.43 -11.96
CA LEU A 105 3.13 -7.40 -11.02
C LEU A 105 3.46 -8.74 -11.69
N LEU A 106 2.70 -9.12 -12.71
CA LEU A 106 2.85 -10.41 -13.40
C LEU A 106 4.22 -10.52 -14.09
N ALA A 107 4.75 -9.43 -14.62
CA ALA A 107 6.08 -9.38 -15.27
C ALA A 107 7.23 -9.74 -14.31
N PHE A 108 6.98 -9.76 -13.00
CA PHE A 108 8.00 -9.98 -11.96
C PHE A 108 7.78 -11.29 -11.19
N LYS A 109 6.75 -12.07 -11.50
CA LYS A 109 6.36 -13.29 -10.75
C LYS A 109 7.51 -14.28 -10.47
N ASN A 110 8.55 -14.29 -11.31
CA ASN A 110 9.69 -15.20 -11.18
C ASN A 110 11.01 -14.45 -10.94
N LYS A 111 10.97 -13.16 -10.64
CA LYS A 111 12.18 -12.36 -10.36
C LYS A 111 12.37 -12.24 -8.86
N THR A 112 13.60 -12.43 -8.40
CA THR A 112 13.93 -12.23 -6.99
C THR A 112 15.33 -11.67 -6.81
N ASN A 113 15.47 -10.73 -5.89
CA ASN A 113 16.73 -10.19 -5.41
C ASN A 113 17.19 -10.86 -4.10
N PHE A 114 16.64 -12.04 -3.78
CA PHE A 114 16.98 -12.77 -2.56
C PHE A 114 18.49 -12.92 -2.33
N LYS A 115 19.25 -13.29 -3.36
CA LYS A 115 20.71 -13.47 -3.22
C LYS A 115 21.42 -12.19 -2.77
N VAL A 116 21.02 -11.05 -3.33
CA VAL A 116 21.59 -9.74 -3.00
C VAL A 116 21.23 -9.34 -1.59
N MET A 117 19.94 -9.46 -1.20
CA MET A 117 19.47 -9.17 0.16
C MET A 117 20.16 -10.08 1.19
N LYS A 118 20.26 -11.38 0.90
CA LYS A 118 20.94 -12.34 1.76
C LYS A 118 22.41 -11.98 1.96
N LYS A 119 23.13 -11.63 0.88
CA LYS A 119 24.53 -11.19 0.95
C LYS A 119 24.68 -9.93 1.78
N LYS A 120 23.78 -8.95 1.67
CA LYS A 120 23.82 -7.73 2.48
C LYS A 120 23.60 -8.06 3.96
N LEU A 121 22.58 -8.85 4.29
CA LEU A 121 22.27 -9.22 5.67
C LEU A 121 23.36 -10.08 6.32
N SER A 122 24.02 -10.95 5.55
CA SER A 122 25.10 -11.82 6.06
C SER A 122 26.33 -11.06 6.53
N LYS A 123 26.51 -9.79 6.15
CA LYS A 123 27.57 -8.93 6.70
C LYS A 123 27.39 -8.64 8.20
N TYR A 124 26.16 -8.70 8.68
CA TYR A 124 25.81 -8.38 10.06
C TYR A 124 25.44 -9.62 10.87
N ILE A 125 24.95 -10.69 10.22
CA ILE A 125 24.38 -11.85 10.90
C ILE A 125 24.82 -13.15 10.24
N ASN A 126 25.68 -13.91 10.87
CA ASN A 126 26.30 -15.13 10.31
C ASN A 126 25.29 -16.25 10.00
N PHE A 127 24.25 -16.44 10.83
CA PHE A 127 23.31 -17.54 10.62
C PHE A 127 22.44 -17.38 9.37
N VAL A 128 22.37 -16.18 8.79
CA VAL A 128 21.64 -15.89 7.54
C VAL A 128 22.12 -16.76 6.38
N ASN A 129 23.39 -17.19 6.40
CA ASN A 129 23.94 -18.08 5.39
C ASN A 129 23.23 -19.46 5.31
N LYS A 130 22.59 -19.90 6.40
CA LYS A 130 21.80 -21.14 6.46
C LYS A 130 20.33 -20.96 6.05
N MET A 131 19.88 -19.73 5.78
CA MET A 131 18.53 -19.47 5.32
C MET A 131 18.31 -19.88 3.88
N THR A 132 17.14 -20.44 3.60
CA THR A 132 16.72 -20.86 2.27
C THR A 132 15.54 -20.04 1.77
N TYR A 133 15.53 -19.77 0.48
CA TYR A 133 14.44 -19.10 -0.21
C TYR A 133 13.21 -20.00 -0.28
N ILE A 134 12.02 -19.47 -0.04
CA ILE A 134 10.74 -20.16 -0.25
C ILE A 134 9.99 -19.55 -1.43
N LYS A 135 9.68 -18.27 -1.33
CA LYS A 135 8.91 -17.52 -2.35
C LYS A 135 9.09 -16.02 -2.18
N SER A 136 8.66 -15.27 -3.16
CA SER A 136 8.55 -13.82 -3.09
C SER A 136 7.09 -13.37 -3.07
N LEU A 137 6.82 -12.36 -2.25
CA LEU A 137 5.57 -11.61 -2.23
C LEU A 137 5.83 -10.29 -2.93
N TYR A 138 4.99 -9.95 -3.91
CA TYR A 138 5.16 -8.74 -4.70
C TYR A 138 4.08 -7.73 -4.35
N GLY A 139 4.48 -6.47 -4.28
CA GLY A 139 3.59 -5.35 -4.04
C GLY A 139 3.88 -4.19 -4.99
N GLN A 140 2.83 -3.45 -5.33
CA GLN A 140 2.95 -2.20 -6.06
C GLN A 140 2.96 -1.04 -5.09
N ARG A 141 3.93 -0.14 -5.24
CA ARG A 141 4.07 1.06 -4.43
C ARG A 141 4.03 2.31 -5.32
N PRO A 142 2.99 3.14 -5.24
CA PRO A 142 2.97 4.43 -5.90
C PRO A 142 3.89 5.40 -5.12
N VAL A 143 4.80 6.06 -5.83
CA VAL A 143 5.69 7.08 -5.28
C VAL A 143 5.45 8.37 -6.07
N PRO A 144 5.01 9.46 -5.44
CA PRO A 144 4.79 10.73 -6.12
C PRO A 144 6.08 11.25 -6.77
N ILE A 145 5.99 11.73 -8.01
CA ILE A 145 7.16 12.23 -8.73
C ILE A 145 7.63 13.59 -8.17
N THR A 146 6.71 14.35 -7.59
CA THR A 146 6.95 15.72 -7.10
C THR A 146 7.54 15.82 -5.71
N ASP A 147 7.70 14.69 -5.03
CA ASP A 147 8.07 14.68 -3.61
C ASP A 147 9.60 14.56 -3.44
N LYS A 148 10.27 15.72 -3.37
CA LYS A 148 11.73 15.80 -3.17
C LYS A 148 12.21 15.17 -1.84
N TYR A 149 11.32 15.02 -0.87
CA TYR A 149 11.65 14.58 0.49
C TYR A 149 11.00 13.27 0.92
N ALA A 150 10.39 12.53 -0.02
CA ALA A 150 9.66 11.29 0.28
C ALA A 150 8.66 11.46 1.46
N ASP A 151 7.99 12.62 1.52
CA ASP A 151 6.94 12.87 2.51
C ASP A 151 5.82 11.85 2.32
N ARG A 152 5.72 10.94 3.27
CA ARG A 152 4.71 9.89 3.33
C ARG A 152 3.59 10.23 4.29
N SER A 153 3.35 11.51 4.55
CA SER A 153 2.20 11.93 5.33
C SER A 153 0.91 11.62 4.56
N THR A 154 -0.09 11.12 5.28
CA THR A 154 -1.41 10.89 4.66
C THR A 154 -2.05 12.23 4.35
N LYS A 155 -2.34 12.46 3.07
CA LYS A 155 -3.10 13.62 2.58
C LYS A 155 -4.52 13.17 2.23
N ILE A 156 -5.51 13.90 2.70
CA ILE A 156 -6.91 13.66 2.35
C ILE A 156 -7.36 14.80 1.44
N VAL A 157 -7.68 14.45 0.19
CA VAL A 157 -8.15 15.43 -0.80
C VAL A 157 -9.64 15.25 -1.00
N GLN A 158 -10.36 16.35 -0.93
CA GLN A 158 -11.81 16.38 -1.15
C GLN A 158 -12.12 16.84 -2.57
N ALA A 159 -13.02 16.12 -3.23
CA ALA A 159 -13.66 16.50 -4.47
C ALA A 159 -15.17 16.48 -4.32
N LYS A 160 -15.86 17.14 -5.23
CA LYS A 160 -17.30 17.05 -5.37
C LYS A 160 -17.65 16.60 -6.77
N PHE A 161 -18.52 15.60 -6.89
CA PHE A 161 -19.07 15.17 -8.16
C PHE A 161 -20.59 15.19 -8.05
N LYS A 162 -21.25 16.13 -8.75
CA LYS A 162 -22.68 16.43 -8.54
C LYS A 162 -22.92 16.72 -7.04
N ASN A 163 -23.78 15.97 -6.37
CA ASN A 163 -24.07 16.11 -4.93
C ASN A 163 -23.27 15.16 -4.04
N ILE A 164 -22.36 14.36 -4.64
CA ILE A 164 -21.54 13.39 -3.91
C ILE A 164 -20.22 14.03 -3.50
N LYS A 165 -19.84 13.85 -2.24
CA LYS A 165 -18.53 14.23 -1.73
C LYS A 165 -17.58 13.04 -1.87
N ILE A 166 -16.41 13.26 -2.47
CA ILE A 166 -15.39 12.23 -2.67
C ILE A 166 -14.19 12.61 -1.84
N PHE A 167 -13.75 11.71 -0.97
CA PHE A 167 -12.53 11.88 -0.17
C PHE A 167 -11.49 10.84 -0.62
N THR A 168 -10.38 11.30 -1.15
CA THR A 168 -9.29 10.44 -1.57
C THR A 168 -8.16 10.47 -0.56
N PHE A 169 -7.87 9.32 0.05
CA PHE A 169 -6.72 9.13 0.92
C PHE A 169 -5.49 8.83 0.06
N ARG A 170 -4.50 9.69 0.19
CA ARG A 170 -3.26 9.61 -0.59
C ARG A 170 -2.11 9.30 0.34
N GLU A 171 -1.33 8.31 -0.02
CA GLU A 171 -0.13 7.92 0.72
C GLU A 171 -0.42 7.55 2.18
N GLY A 172 0.60 7.59 3.00
CA GLY A 172 0.52 7.31 4.42
C GLY A 172 1.25 6.03 4.83
N LYS A 173 1.47 5.93 6.13
CA LYS A 173 2.03 4.73 6.76
C LYS A 173 0.90 3.90 7.34
N TYR A 174 0.99 2.58 7.21
CA TYR A 174 0.02 1.66 7.79
C TYR A 174 -0.24 1.94 9.29
N ILE A 175 0.82 2.24 10.03
CA ILE A 175 0.71 2.49 11.48
C ILE A 175 -0.09 3.77 11.82
N SER A 176 -0.18 4.74 10.91
CA SER A 176 -0.97 5.96 11.12
C SER A 176 -2.44 5.83 10.68
N ALA A 177 -2.81 4.73 10.02
CA ALA A 177 -4.14 4.58 9.44
C ALA A 177 -5.28 4.68 10.47
N PRO A 178 -5.24 4.05 11.67
CA PRO A 178 -6.30 4.19 12.66
C PRO A 178 -6.47 5.63 13.14
N TYR A 179 -5.36 6.32 13.43
CA TYR A 179 -5.38 7.73 13.86
C TYR A 179 -5.98 8.65 12.79
N ILE A 180 -5.56 8.46 11.54
CA ILE A 180 -6.06 9.28 10.41
C ILE A 180 -7.55 9.02 10.17
N ALA A 181 -8.00 7.77 10.27
CA ALA A 181 -9.41 7.41 10.14
C ALA A 181 -10.27 8.08 11.22
N ASP A 182 -9.85 7.99 12.48
CA ASP A 182 -10.54 8.63 13.61
C ASP A 182 -10.61 10.16 13.44
N LYS A 183 -9.46 10.79 13.15
CA LYS A 183 -9.41 12.23 12.88
C LYS A 183 -10.35 12.63 11.75
N PHE A 184 -10.36 11.87 10.64
CA PHE A 184 -11.22 12.13 9.49
C PHE A 184 -12.71 12.09 9.87
N VAL A 185 -13.14 11.06 10.62
CA VAL A 185 -14.53 10.92 11.07
C VAL A 185 -14.91 12.10 11.98
N ARG A 186 -14.06 12.48 12.93
CA ARG A 186 -14.30 13.65 13.80
C ARG A 186 -14.44 14.94 13.00
N ASP A 187 -13.62 15.13 11.96
CA ASP A 187 -13.68 16.33 11.11
C ASP A 187 -14.98 16.35 10.28
N LEU A 188 -15.46 15.22 9.80
CA LEU A 188 -16.76 15.11 9.13
C LEU A 188 -17.92 15.45 10.07
N CYS A 189 -17.88 14.97 11.33
CA CYS A 189 -18.87 15.29 12.36
C CYS A 189 -18.87 16.79 12.70
N LYS A 190 -17.70 17.39 12.91
CA LYS A 190 -17.57 18.84 13.19
C LYS A 190 -18.13 19.68 12.05
N LYS A 191 -17.91 19.27 10.81
CA LYS A 191 -18.45 19.95 9.61
C LYS A 191 -19.91 19.61 9.33
N LYS A 192 -20.60 18.88 10.21
CA LYS A 192 -21.99 18.41 10.06
C LYS A 192 -22.23 17.67 8.73
N ILE A 193 -21.22 16.98 8.22
CA ILE A 193 -21.32 16.17 7.00
C ILE A 193 -21.93 14.81 7.31
N ILE A 194 -21.64 14.27 8.49
CA ILE A 194 -22.25 13.06 9.07
C ILE A 194 -22.73 13.36 10.49
N ASN A 195 -23.69 12.59 10.98
CA ASN A 195 -24.12 12.66 12.37
C ASN A 195 -23.05 12.07 13.29
N LYS A 196 -23.05 12.49 14.57
CA LYS A 196 -22.15 11.89 15.56
C LYS A 196 -22.41 10.39 15.62
N VAL A 197 -21.34 9.60 15.47
CA VAL A 197 -21.38 8.16 15.74
C VAL A 197 -21.60 8.00 17.23
N LYS A 198 -22.73 7.39 17.62
CA LYS A 198 -22.95 6.93 18.99
C LYS A 198 -22.12 5.66 19.17
N HIS A 199 -21.15 5.70 20.05
CA HIS A 199 -20.38 4.51 20.48
C HIS A 199 -21.19 3.73 21.49
#